data_162a319c1d307a9c142f60a3945b7861
#
_entry.id   162a319c1d307a9c142f60a3945b7861
#
_cell.length_a   1.000
_cell.length_b   1.000
_cell.length_c   1.000
_cell.angle_alpha   90.00
_cell.angle_beta   90.00
_cell.angle_gamma   90.00
#
_symmetry.space_group_name_H-M   'P 1'
#
loop_
_entity.id
_entity.type
_entity.pdbx_description
1 polymer ?
#
loop_
_entity_poly.entity_id
_entity_poly.type
_entity_poly.pdbx_seq_one_letter_code
_entity_poly.pdbx_strand_id
1 'polypeptide(L)'
;MENFKHLPEPFRIRVIEPVKRTTRAYREEAIIKSGMNPFLLDSEDVFIDLLTDSGTGAVTQSMQAAMMRGDEAYSGSRSYYALAESVKNIFGYRYTIPTHQGRGAEQIYIPVLIKKREQEKGLDRSKMVAFSNYFFDTTQGHSQINGCTVRNVYIKEAFDTGVRYDFKGNFDLEGLERGIEEVGPNNVPYIVATITSNSAGGQPVSLANLKAMYSIAKKYDIPVVMDSARFAENAYFIKQREAEYKDW
;
A
#
# COMPACT_ATOMS: atom_id res chain seq x y z
N MET A 1 -23.15 -20.33 6.57
CA MET A 1 -21.97 -19.57 7.09
C MET A 1 -20.78 -20.18 6.40
N GLU A 2 -20.13 -19.41 5.54
CA GLU A 2 -18.92 -19.85 4.87
C GLU A 2 -17.86 -20.19 5.91
N ASN A 3 -17.14 -21.29 5.69
CA ASN A 3 -16.06 -21.74 6.56
C ASN A 3 -14.85 -20.79 6.42
N PHE A 4 -14.89 -19.65 7.10
CA PHE A 4 -13.69 -18.86 7.28
C PHE A 4 -12.75 -19.62 8.22
N LYS A 5 -11.53 -19.87 7.77
CA LYS A 5 -10.48 -20.48 8.58
C LYS A 5 -10.15 -19.63 9.83
N HIS A 6 -10.38 -18.33 9.70
CA HIS A 6 -10.35 -17.34 10.76
C HIS A 6 -11.60 -16.46 10.65
N LEU A 7 -12.53 -16.59 11.58
CA LEU A 7 -13.67 -15.69 11.66
C LEU A 7 -13.19 -14.30 12.09
N PRO A 8 -13.64 -13.24 11.40
CA PRO A 8 -13.37 -11.88 11.89
C PRO A 8 -14.01 -11.70 13.28
N GLU A 9 -13.33 -10.99 14.15
CA GLU A 9 -13.85 -10.70 15.49
C GLU A 9 -15.11 -9.83 15.38
N PRO A 10 -16.27 -10.25 15.92
CA PRO A 10 -17.47 -9.43 15.92
C PRO A 10 -17.28 -8.22 16.84
N PHE A 11 -17.72 -7.05 16.40
CA PHE A 11 -17.61 -5.83 17.19
C PHE A 11 -18.92 -5.05 17.23
N ARG A 12 -19.04 -4.22 18.28
CA ARG A 12 -20.08 -3.19 18.41
C ARG A 12 -19.41 -1.85 18.57
N ILE A 13 -19.93 -0.81 17.93
CA ILE A 13 -19.46 0.55 18.11
C ILE A 13 -19.83 1.00 19.52
N ARG A 14 -18.84 1.39 20.32
CA ARG A 14 -19.03 1.80 21.74
C ARG A 14 -18.93 3.30 21.94
N VAL A 15 -18.32 4.01 21.00
CA VAL A 15 -18.19 5.46 21.07
C VAL A 15 -19.23 6.07 20.14
N ILE A 16 -20.04 6.96 20.71
CA ILE A 16 -21.02 7.78 19.96
C ILE A 16 -20.57 9.21 20.12
N GLU A 17 -20.21 9.82 19.03
CA GLU A 17 -19.81 11.22 18.97
C GLU A 17 -20.97 12.08 18.42
N PRO A 18 -21.32 13.20 19.08
CA PRO A 18 -22.29 14.13 18.53
C PRO A 18 -21.79 14.74 17.24
N VAL A 19 -22.59 14.71 16.19
CA VAL A 19 -22.26 15.30 14.90
C VAL A 19 -23.07 16.55 14.68
N LYS A 20 -22.40 17.64 14.28
CA LYS A 20 -23.02 18.93 13.98
C LYS A 20 -23.91 18.80 12.74
N ARG A 21 -25.20 19.12 12.90
CA ARG A 21 -26.11 19.19 11.77
C ARG A 21 -25.99 20.57 11.11
N THR A 22 -25.57 20.60 9.87
CA THR A 22 -25.36 21.83 9.09
C THR A 22 -26.40 21.99 7.99
N THR A 23 -26.72 23.26 7.63
CA THR A 23 -27.49 23.52 6.43
C THR A 23 -26.63 23.44 5.17
N ARG A 24 -27.26 23.36 4.01
CA ARG A 24 -26.54 23.41 2.74
C ARG A 24 -25.74 24.71 2.58
N ALA A 25 -26.35 25.83 2.87
CA ALA A 25 -25.70 27.16 2.78
C ALA A 25 -24.44 27.25 3.66
N TYR A 26 -24.52 26.72 4.89
CA TYR A 26 -23.35 26.62 5.77
C TYR A 26 -22.22 25.81 5.17
N ARG A 27 -22.50 24.64 4.59
CA ARG A 27 -21.47 23.78 3.97
C ARG A 27 -20.85 24.42 2.73
N GLU A 28 -21.66 25.14 1.93
CA GLU A 28 -21.15 25.89 0.78
C GLU A 28 -20.19 27.01 1.23
N GLU A 29 -20.51 27.73 2.31
CA GLU A 29 -19.61 28.74 2.88
C GLU A 29 -18.33 28.10 3.45
N ALA A 30 -18.43 27.01 4.21
CA ALA A 30 -17.29 26.31 4.80
C ALA A 30 -16.31 25.81 3.73
N ILE A 31 -16.80 25.19 2.66
CA ILE A 31 -15.93 24.70 1.58
C ILE A 31 -15.28 25.83 0.78
N ILE A 32 -15.97 26.96 0.59
CA ILE A 32 -15.38 28.15 -0.03
C ILE A 32 -14.28 28.72 0.86
N LYS A 33 -14.53 28.85 2.18
CA LYS A 33 -13.55 29.32 3.16
C LYS A 33 -12.31 28.43 3.21
N SER A 34 -12.45 27.11 3.04
CA SER A 34 -11.33 26.18 2.96
C SER A 34 -10.58 26.20 1.60
N GLY A 35 -10.93 27.13 0.71
CA GLY A 35 -10.34 27.21 -0.64
C GLY A 35 -10.73 26.06 -1.55
N MET A 36 -11.91 25.48 -1.38
CA MET A 36 -12.38 24.27 -2.09
C MET A 36 -11.52 23.03 -1.82
N ASN A 37 -10.76 23.03 -0.75
CA ASN A 37 -9.90 21.92 -0.35
C ASN A 37 -10.51 21.21 0.87
N PRO A 38 -11.06 19.99 0.73
CA PRO A 38 -11.65 19.24 1.83
C PRO A 38 -10.68 18.97 3.00
N PHE A 39 -9.36 18.91 2.75
CA PHE A 39 -8.35 18.71 3.79
C PHE A 39 -8.16 19.95 4.70
N LEU A 40 -8.72 21.09 4.34
CA LEU A 40 -8.65 22.33 5.12
C LEU A 40 -10.00 22.67 5.82
N LEU A 41 -10.98 21.77 5.76
CA LEU A 41 -12.20 21.89 6.55
C LEU A 41 -11.89 21.64 8.03
N ASP A 42 -12.59 22.38 8.90
CA ASP A 42 -12.61 22.02 10.32
C ASP A 42 -13.28 20.65 10.51
N SER A 43 -12.71 19.82 11.39
CA SER A 43 -13.23 18.46 11.64
C SER A 43 -14.70 18.45 12.06
N GLU A 44 -15.16 19.48 12.76
CA GLU A 44 -16.56 19.64 13.17
C GLU A 44 -17.53 19.85 11.98
N ASP A 45 -17.01 20.27 10.83
CA ASP A 45 -17.78 20.50 9.61
C ASP A 45 -17.82 19.28 8.69
N VAL A 46 -17.07 18.24 9.03
CA VAL A 46 -17.01 16.98 8.28
C VAL A 46 -18.02 15.99 8.86
N PHE A 47 -19.15 15.81 8.18
CA PHE A 47 -20.19 14.87 8.61
C PHE A 47 -19.83 13.41 8.35
N ILE A 48 -19.22 13.13 7.19
CA ILE A 48 -18.71 11.81 6.79
C ILE A 48 -17.32 12.03 6.24
N ASP A 49 -16.31 11.48 6.94
CA ASP A 49 -14.93 11.53 6.47
C ASP A 49 -14.65 10.36 5.52
N LEU A 50 -14.46 10.68 4.24
CA LEU A 50 -14.07 9.76 3.18
C LEU A 50 -12.70 10.11 2.56
N LEU A 51 -11.94 10.99 3.20
CA LEU A 51 -10.65 11.46 2.68
C LEU A 51 -9.54 10.42 2.79
N THR A 52 -9.62 9.56 3.79
CA THR A 52 -8.62 8.52 4.04
C THR A 52 -9.22 7.32 4.77
N ASP A 53 -8.69 6.14 4.48
CA ASP A 53 -8.91 4.92 5.26
C ASP A 53 -7.79 4.70 6.31
N SER A 54 -6.78 5.57 6.34
CA SER A 54 -5.64 5.47 7.24
C SER A 54 -6.01 5.90 8.66
N GLY A 55 -5.79 5.03 9.64
CA GLY A 55 -6.02 5.32 11.05
C GLY A 55 -7.48 5.39 11.49
N THR A 56 -8.41 5.03 10.61
CA THR A 56 -9.87 5.08 10.88
C THR A 56 -10.44 3.74 11.34
N GLY A 57 -9.60 2.71 11.47
CA GLY A 57 -10.01 1.36 11.82
C GLY A 57 -10.65 1.27 13.20
N ALA A 58 -11.72 0.48 13.32
CA ALA A 58 -12.30 0.14 14.62
C ALA A 58 -11.32 -0.70 15.44
N VAL A 59 -11.05 -0.27 16.66
CA VAL A 59 -10.24 -1.01 17.62
C VAL A 59 -11.13 -1.93 18.42
N THR A 60 -10.89 -3.25 18.35
CA THR A 60 -11.66 -4.24 19.09
C THR A 60 -11.33 -4.20 20.59
N GLN A 61 -12.18 -4.80 21.41
CA GLN A 61 -11.89 -4.96 22.86
C GLN A 61 -10.60 -5.73 23.09
N SER A 62 -10.35 -6.77 22.30
CA SER A 62 -9.15 -7.59 22.41
C SER A 62 -7.90 -6.80 22.07
N MET A 63 -7.96 -5.93 21.05
CA MET A 63 -6.87 -5.00 20.71
C MET A 63 -6.63 -3.99 21.85
N GLN A 64 -7.68 -3.38 22.38
CA GLN A 64 -7.56 -2.47 23.53
C GLN A 64 -6.96 -3.17 24.75
N ALA A 65 -7.43 -4.38 25.07
CA ALA A 65 -6.88 -5.18 26.15
C ALA A 65 -5.42 -5.57 25.92
N ALA A 66 -5.03 -5.86 24.68
CA ALA A 66 -3.65 -6.13 24.31
C ALA A 66 -2.75 -4.88 24.48
N MET A 67 -3.23 -3.71 24.10
CA MET A 67 -2.52 -2.43 24.33
C MET A 67 -2.25 -2.21 25.83
N MET A 68 -3.25 -2.46 26.68
CA MET A 68 -3.10 -2.32 28.14
C MET A 68 -2.14 -3.35 28.78
N ARG A 69 -1.91 -4.49 28.11
CA ARG A 69 -0.92 -5.50 28.53
C ARG A 69 0.43 -5.35 27.84
N GLY A 70 0.55 -4.38 26.93
CA GLY A 70 1.81 -4.05 26.29
C GLY A 70 2.89 -3.65 27.31
N ASP A 71 4.15 -3.89 26.98
CA ASP A 71 5.27 -3.53 27.84
C ASP A 71 5.97 -2.26 27.33
N GLU A 72 6.35 -1.41 28.26
CA GLU A 72 7.24 -0.26 28.04
C GLU A 72 8.69 -0.67 28.30
N ALA A 73 9.32 -1.31 27.32
CA ALA A 73 10.72 -1.69 27.44
C ALA A 73 11.60 -0.88 26.48
N TYR A 74 12.68 -0.31 26.97
CA TYR A 74 13.67 0.37 26.14
C TYR A 74 14.32 -0.61 25.15
N SER A 75 14.53 -1.86 25.57
CA SER A 75 15.04 -2.92 24.71
C SER A 75 14.44 -4.27 25.16
N GLY A 76 14.41 -5.24 24.24
CA GLY A 76 13.91 -6.58 24.54
C GLY A 76 12.40 -6.64 24.79
N SER A 77 11.62 -5.75 24.17
CA SER A 77 10.16 -5.69 24.33
C SER A 77 9.48 -7.00 23.90
N ARG A 78 8.65 -7.55 24.76
CA ARG A 78 7.82 -8.73 24.45
C ARG A 78 6.82 -8.41 23.35
N SER A 79 6.28 -7.20 23.33
CA SER A 79 5.36 -6.73 22.29
C SER A 79 6.03 -6.70 20.92
N TYR A 80 7.31 -6.29 20.84
CA TYR A 80 8.07 -6.35 19.60
C TYR A 80 8.28 -7.79 19.11
N TYR A 81 8.65 -8.71 20.00
CA TYR A 81 8.83 -10.11 19.61
C TYR A 81 7.53 -10.75 19.14
N ALA A 82 6.41 -10.46 19.81
CA ALA A 82 5.10 -10.93 19.38
C ALA A 82 4.70 -10.38 18.00
N LEU A 83 4.99 -9.10 17.71
CA LEU A 83 4.79 -8.49 16.40
C LEU A 83 5.68 -9.18 15.34
N ALA A 84 6.98 -9.35 15.63
CA ALA A 84 7.92 -9.97 14.69
C ALA A 84 7.55 -11.43 14.39
N GLU A 85 7.09 -12.18 15.38
CA GLU A 85 6.60 -13.54 15.20
C GLU A 85 5.31 -13.58 14.35
N SER A 86 4.39 -12.67 14.59
CA SER A 86 3.16 -12.55 13.79
C SER A 86 3.47 -12.23 12.32
N VAL A 87 4.36 -11.29 12.07
CA VAL A 87 4.81 -10.95 10.72
C VAL A 87 5.48 -12.15 10.04
N LYS A 88 6.33 -12.87 10.77
CA LYS A 88 6.98 -14.09 10.25
C LYS A 88 5.95 -15.18 9.91
N ASN A 89 4.97 -15.38 10.79
CA ASN A 89 3.96 -16.43 10.60
C ASN A 89 2.98 -16.14 9.47
N ILE A 90 2.63 -14.86 9.26
CA ILE A 90 1.66 -14.44 8.23
C ILE A 90 2.36 -14.25 6.87
N PHE A 91 3.51 -13.56 6.85
CA PHE A 91 4.17 -13.11 5.62
C PHE A 91 5.46 -13.88 5.29
N GLY A 92 6.01 -14.66 6.24
CA GLY A 92 7.27 -15.37 6.04
C GLY A 92 8.52 -14.48 6.10
N TYR A 93 8.41 -13.20 6.42
CA TYR A 93 9.56 -12.30 6.49
C TYR A 93 10.47 -12.64 7.67
N ARG A 94 11.77 -12.63 7.40
CA ARG A 94 12.81 -12.91 8.41
C ARG A 94 13.01 -11.76 9.38
N TYR A 95 12.84 -10.53 8.90
CA TYR A 95 13.10 -9.31 9.66
C TYR A 95 11.86 -8.42 9.69
N THR A 96 11.63 -7.78 10.84
CA THR A 96 10.57 -6.82 11.05
C THR A 96 11.19 -5.55 11.63
N ILE A 97 10.98 -4.43 10.94
CA ILE A 97 11.46 -3.12 11.38
C ILE A 97 10.24 -2.20 11.47
N PRO A 98 9.71 -1.98 12.68
CA PRO A 98 8.57 -1.09 12.84
C PRO A 98 8.99 0.36 12.57
N THR A 99 8.11 1.07 11.86
CA THR A 99 8.23 2.51 11.61
C THR A 99 6.96 3.20 12.08
N HIS A 100 7.00 4.52 12.27
CA HIS A 100 5.84 5.26 12.75
C HIS A 100 4.68 5.26 11.72
N GLN A 101 5.00 5.12 10.42
CA GLN A 101 4.02 5.04 9.32
C GLN A 101 4.68 4.57 8.01
N GLY A 102 3.87 4.22 6.99
CA GLY A 102 4.36 3.69 5.72
C GLY A 102 5.38 4.58 5.02
N ARG A 103 5.11 5.90 4.92
CA ARG A 103 6.06 6.85 4.31
C ARG A 103 7.38 7.00 5.08
N GLY A 104 7.39 6.70 6.37
CA GLY A 104 8.61 6.58 7.15
C GLY A 104 9.44 5.36 6.76
N ALA A 105 8.79 4.23 6.43
CA ALA A 105 9.46 3.07 5.87
C ALA A 105 10.06 3.38 4.50
N GLU A 106 9.31 4.08 3.62
CA GLU A 106 9.77 4.50 2.29
C GLU A 106 11.04 5.36 2.37
N GLN A 107 11.09 6.31 3.31
CA GLN A 107 12.25 7.14 3.55
C GLN A 107 13.50 6.34 3.95
N ILE A 108 13.32 5.15 4.51
CA ILE A 108 14.42 4.28 4.92
C ILE A 108 14.86 3.35 3.77
N TYR A 109 13.92 2.58 3.18
CA TYR A 109 14.31 1.53 2.24
C TYR A 109 14.67 2.06 0.84
N ILE A 110 14.01 3.12 0.36
CA ILE A 110 14.24 3.65 -1.00
C ILE A 110 15.71 4.10 -1.20
N PRO A 111 16.26 4.98 -0.36
CA PRO A 111 17.68 5.38 -0.51
C PRO A 111 18.63 4.20 -0.36
N VAL A 112 18.30 3.20 0.48
CA VAL A 112 19.15 2.01 0.64
C VAL A 112 19.18 1.19 -0.65
N LEU A 113 18.04 0.95 -1.30
CA LEU A 113 17.97 0.19 -2.55
C LEU A 113 18.67 0.93 -3.70
N ILE A 114 18.45 2.24 -3.84
CA ILE A 114 19.11 3.07 -4.86
C ILE A 114 20.62 3.05 -4.64
N LYS A 115 21.09 3.30 -3.41
CA LYS A 115 22.52 3.30 -3.09
C LYS A 115 23.16 1.94 -3.32
N LYS A 116 22.49 0.86 -2.94
CA LYS A 116 22.94 -0.51 -3.20
C LYS A 116 23.14 -0.74 -4.70
N ARG A 117 22.15 -0.38 -5.52
CA ARG A 117 22.22 -0.56 -6.98
C ARG A 117 23.33 0.30 -7.60
N GLU A 118 23.48 1.54 -7.16
CA GLU A 118 24.56 2.44 -7.55
C GLU A 118 25.95 1.81 -7.29
N GLN A 119 26.15 1.27 -6.10
CA GLN A 119 27.42 0.66 -5.70
C GLN A 119 27.72 -0.65 -6.43
N GLU A 120 26.71 -1.52 -6.58
CA GLU A 120 26.87 -2.84 -7.22
C GLU A 120 27.13 -2.73 -8.73
N LYS A 121 26.58 -1.72 -9.39
CA LYS A 121 26.64 -1.58 -10.85
C LYS A 121 27.48 -0.39 -11.33
N GLY A 122 27.99 0.45 -10.43
CA GLY A 122 28.79 1.62 -10.78
C GLY A 122 28.01 2.68 -11.57
N LEU A 123 26.72 2.86 -11.26
CA LEU A 123 25.79 3.67 -12.06
C LEU A 123 25.54 5.05 -11.47
N ASP A 124 25.17 5.97 -12.35
CA ASP A 124 24.65 7.29 -11.98
C ASP A 124 23.15 7.19 -11.64
N ARG A 125 22.75 7.71 -10.49
CA ARG A 125 21.35 7.73 -10.02
C ARG A 125 20.41 8.39 -11.01
N SER A 126 20.86 9.41 -11.73
CA SER A 126 20.05 10.13 -12.71
C SER A 126 19.56 9.26 -13.87
N LYS A 127 20.21 8.11 -14.09
CA LYS A 127 19.82 7.11 -15.08
C LYS A 127 18.89 6.03 -14.54
N MET A 128 18.68 6.00 -13.22
CA MET A 128 17.85 4.98 -12.59
C MET A 128 16.36 5.26 -12.79
N VAL A 129 15.62 4.19 -13.08
CA VAL A 129 14.16 4.20 -13.24
C VAL A 129 13.57 3.07 -12.43
N ALA A 130 12.74 3.41 -11.45
CA ALA A 130 11.92 2.44 -10.72
C ALA A 130 10.57 2.25 -11.40
N PHE A 131 10.02 1.04 -11.32
CA PHE A 131 8.75 0.69 -11.95
C PHE A 131 7.69 0.32 -10.90
N SER A 132 6.42 0.59 -11.20
CA SER A 132 5.28 0.15 -10.39
C SER A 132 4.05 -0.07 -11.27
N ASN A 133 3.11 -0.91 -10.82
CA ASN A 133 1.76 -0.91 -11.41
C ASN A 133 1.11 0.48 -11.32
N TYR A 134 1.26 1.18 -10.19
CA TYR A 134 1.12 2.62 -10.06
C TYR A 134 1.71 3.07 -8.72
N PHE A 135 2.61 4.03 -8.75
CA PHE A 135 3.21 4.56 -7.54
C PHE A 135 2.18 5.29 -6.68
N PHE A 136 2.24 5.06 -5.37
CA PHE A 136 1.66 5.99 -4.43
C PHE A 136 2.49 7.29 -4.42
N ASP A 137 1.86 8.42 -4.09
CA ASP A 137 2.47 9.75 -4.19
C ASP A 137 3.75 9.90 -3.37
N THR A 138 3.76 9.40 -2.13
CA THR A 138 4.95 9.47 -1.26
C THR A 138 6.07 8.55 -1.73
N THR A 139 5.75 7.36 -2.24
CA THR A 139 6.74 6.43 -2.82
C THR A 139 7.40 7.05 -4.05
N GLN A 140 6.61 7.69 -4.92
CA GLN A 140 7.12 8.45 -6.05
C GLN A 140 8.01 9.61 -5.57
N GLY A 141 7.54 10.41 -4.60
CA GLY A 141 8.28 11.55 -4.06
C GLY A 141 9.62 11.12 -3.47
N HIS A 142 9.66 10.07 -2.64
CA HIS A 142 10.91 9.56 -2.07
C HIS A 142 11.86 9.02 -3.15
N SER A 143 11.36 8.39 -4.20
CA SER A 143 12.19 7.94 -5.33
C SER A 143 12.85 9.13 -6.03
N GLN A 144 12.07 10.15 -6.37
CA GLN A 144 12.54 11.35 -7.08
C GLN A 144 13.51 12.20 -6.25
N ILE A 145 13.26 12.39 -4.96
CA ILE A 145 14.16 13.09 -4.04
C ILE A 145 15.54 12.39 -3.96
N ASN A 146 15.54 11.06 -4.10
CA ASN A 146 16.79 10.28 -4.14
C ASN A 146 17.40 10.15 -5.54
N GLY A 147 16.92 10.94 -6.52
CA GLY A 147 17.49 11.03 -7.86
C GLY A 147 17.07 9.91 -8.81
N CYS A 148 16.06 9.11 -8.46
CA CYS A 148 15.55 8.04 -9.29
C CYS A 148 14.26 8.46 -10.00
N THR A 149 14.19 8.30 -11.30
CA THR A 149 12.95 8.49 -12.09
C THR A 149 11.99 7.33 -11.81
N VAL A 150 10.68 7.56 -11.97
CA VAL A 150 9.64 6.55 -11.80
C VAL A 150 8.84 6.35 -13.08
N ARG A 151 8.43 5.12 -13.34
CA ARG A 151 7.55 4.77 -14.47
C ARG A 151 6.43 3.86 -14.01
N ASN A 152 5.19 4.29 -14.24
CA ASN A 152 4.01 3.48 -14.02
C ASN A 152 3.75 2.56 -15.21
N VAL A 153 3.45 1.29 -14.94
CA VAL A 153 3.19 0.23 -15.94
C VAL A 153 1.92 -0.52 -15.56
N TYR A 154 0.79 0.10 -15.83
CA TYR A 154 -0.54 -0.41 -15.53
C TYR A 154 -1.26 -0.86 -16.81
N ILE A 155 -2.22 -1.76 -16.67
CA ILE A 155 -3.06 -2.21 -17.79
C ILE A 155 -3.99 -1.08 -18.27
N LYS A 156 -4.37 -1.12 -19.54
CA LYS A 156 -5.22 -0.09 -20.17
C LYS A 156 -6.59 0.09 -19.46
N GLU A 157 -7.13 -0.97 -18.84
CA GLU A 157 -8.40 -0.97 -18.12
C GLU A 157 -8.32 -0.25 -16.77
N ALA A 158 -7.12 0.03 -16.24
CA ALA A 158 -6.92 0.54 -14.88
C ALA A 158 -7.74 1.79 -14.56
N PHE A 159 -7.81 2.74 -15.49
CA PHE A 159 -8.50 4.02 -15.34
C PHE A 159 -9.77 4.15 -16.19
N ASP A 160 -10.14 3.12 -16.93
CA ASP A 160 -11.40 3.12 -17.69
C ASP A 160 -12.56 2.76 -16.78
N THR A 161 -13.32 3.76 -16.34
CA THR A 161 -14.49 3.56 -15.47
C THR A 161 -15.67 2.92 -16.19
N GLY A 162 -15.70 2.92 -17.52
CA GLY A 162 -16.74 2.30 -18.35
C GLY A 162 -16.59 0.78 -18.50
N VAL A 163 -15.39 0.27 -18.24
CA VAL A 163 -15.09 -1.16 -18.40
C VAL A 163 -15.06 -1.85 -17.04
N ARG A 164 -15.81 -2.97 -16.93
CA ARG A 164 -15.69 -3.86 -15.78
C ARG A 164 -14.54 -4.84 -16.02
N TYR A 165 -13.58 -4.85 -15.10
CA TYR A 165 -12.43 -5.75 -15.12
C TYR A 165 -12.06 -6.14 -13.68
N ASP A 166 -11.81 -7.43 -13.45
CA ASP A 166 -11.70 -7.96 -12.09
C ASP A 166 -10.46 -7.50 -11.34
N PHE A 167 -9.36 -7.21 -12.06
CA PHE A 167 -8.07 -6.86 -11.46
C PHE A 167 -7.44 -5.64 -12.15
N LYS A 168 -8.11 -4.50 -12.06
CA LYS A 168 -7.64 -3.24 -12.65
C LYS A 168 -6.32 -2.72 -12.09
N GLY A 169 -5.90 -3.24 -10.92
CA GLY A 169 -4.59 -2.94 -10.32
C GLY A 169 -3.42 -3.67 -10.96
N ASN A 170 -3.63 -4.56 -11.92
CA ASN A 170 -2.59 -5.37 -12.54
C ASN A 170 -1.51 -4.53 -13.24
N PHE A 171 -0.28 -5.08 -13.25
CA PHE A 171 0.79 -4.62 -14.14
C PHE A 171 0.46 -4.93 -15.59
N ASP A 172 0.80 -4.01 -16.48
CA ASP A 172 1.09 -4.31 -17.89
C ASP A 172 2.46 -5.01 -17.94
N LEU A 173 2.44 -6.33 -18.01
CA LEU A 173 3.66 -7.16 -17.94
C LEU A 173 4.56 -6.96 -19.16
N GLU A 174 3.98 -6.81 -20.36
CA GLU A 174 4.75 -6.54 -21.59
C GLU A 174 5.36 -5.14 -21.53
N GLY A 175 4.60 -4.15 -21.06
CA GLY A 175 5.08 -2.78 -20.84
C GLY A 175 6.19 -2.71 -19.79
N LEU A 176 6.09 -3.51 -18.72
CA LEU A 176 7.13 -3.62 -17.71
C LEU A 176 8.42 -4.19 -18.29
N GLU A 177 8.35 -5.32 -18.98
CA GLU A 177 9.53 -5.99 -19.52
C GLU A 177 10.22 -5.12 -20.58
N ARG A 178 9.44 -4.57 -21.54
CA ARG A 178 9.95 -3.62 -22.53
C ARG A 178 10.58 -2.39 -21.86
N GLY A 179 9.95 -1.82 -20.84
CA GLY A 179 10.49 -0.67 -20.11
C GLY A 179 11.82 -0.97 -19.41
N ILE A 180 11.97 -2.16 -18.82
CA ILE A 180 13.23 -2.61 -18.23
C ILE A 180 14.33 -2.72 -19.28
N GLU A 181 14.02 -3.29 -20.45
CA GLU A 181 14.97 -3.43 -21.55
C GLU A 181 15.39 -2.08 -22.14
N GLU A 182 14.43 -1.14 -22.32
CA GLU A 182 14.68 0.22 -22.81
C GLU A 182 15.66 1.01 -21.92
N VAL A 183 15.49 0.97 -20.61
CA VAL A 183 16.36 1.70 -19.67
C VAL A 183 17.65 0.94 -19.34
N GLY A 184 17.68 -0.33 -19.66
CA GLY A 184 18.72 -1.27 -19.27
C GLY A 184 18.49 -1.83 -17.85
N PRO A 185 18.48 -3.16 -17.66
CA PRO A 185 18.13 -3.80 -16.39
C PRO A 185 18.97 -3.33 -15.20
N ASN A 186 20.24 -2.97 -15.45
CA ASN A 186 21.12 -2.46 -14.40
C ASN A 186 20.66 -1.10 -13.84
N ASN A 187 19.95 -0.30 -14.63
CA ASN A 187 19.42 1.00 -14.22
C ASN A 187 18.10 0.90 -13.44
N VAL A 188 17.59 -0.30 -13.18
CA VAL A 188 16.36 -0.50 -12.40
C VAL A 188 16.72 -0.88 -10.97
N PRO A 189 16.56 0.03 -9.99
CA PRO A 189 16.92 -0.26 -8.60
C PRO A 189 15.90 -1.16 -7.91
N TYR A 190 14.62 -1.08 -8.26
CA TYR A 190 13.54 -1.90 -7.72
C TYR A 190 12.25 -1.76 -8.54
N ILE A 191 11.35 -2.71 -8.32
CA ILE A 191 9.96 -2.66 -8.76
C ILE A 191 9.07 -2.61 -7.52
N VAL A 192 8.07 -1.72 -7.50
CA VAL A 192 7.07 -1.66 -6.41
C VAL A 192 5.75 -2.24 -6.90
N ALA A 193 5.23 -3.22 -6.17
CA ALA A 193 3.86 -3.70 -6.36
C ALA A 193 2.95 -3.09 -5.29
N THR A 194 2.07 -2.19 -5.69
CA THR A 194 1.10 -1.55 -4.79
C THR A 194 -0.20 -2.36 -4.78
N ILE A 195 -0.53 -2.95 -3.63
CA ILE A 195 -1.70 -3.82 -3.43
C ILE A 195 -2.54 -3.35 -2.22
N THR A 196 -3.83 -3.07 -2.42
CA THR A 196 -4.47 -2.76 -3.71
C THR A 196 -3.86 -1.52 -4.35
N SER A 197 -3.96 -1.38 -5.69
CA SER A 197 -3.45 -0.19 -6.38
C SER A 197 -4.25 1.06 -5.99
N ASN A 198 -3.70 1.88 -5.10
CA ASN A 198 -4.39 3.05 -4.53
C ASN A 198 -4.84 4.03 -5.59
N SER A 199 -3.94 4.44 -6.46
CA SER A 199 -4.19 5.48 -7.47
C SER A 199 -5.15 5.04 -8.58
N ALA A 200 -5.32 3.73 -8.76
CA ALA A 200 -6.36 3.17 -9.64
C ALA A 200 -7.72 3.00 -8.92
N GLY A 201 -7.92 3.70 -7.80
CA GLY A 201 -9.15 3.63 -6.99
C GLY A 201 -9.20 2.41 -6.06
N GLY A 202 -8.07 1.97 -5.53
CA GLY A 202 -7.97 0.82 -4.63
C GLY A 202 -8.23 -0.51 -5.34
N GLN A 203 -7.95 -0.59 -6.63
CA GLN A 203 -8.23 -1.79 -7.44
C GLN A 203 -7.26 -2.93 -7.13
N PRO A 204 -7.76 -4.17 -7.03
CA PRO A 204 -6.93 -5.31 -6.68
C PRO A 204 -6.00 -5.74 -7.82
N VAL A 205 -4.93 -6.41 -7.42
CA VAL A 205 -3.96 -7.07 -8.30
C VAL A 205 -4.12 -8.57 -8.17
N SER A 206 -4.17 -9.30 -9.29
CA SER A 206 -4.30 -10.75 -9.30
C SER A 206 -3.01 -11.43 -8.83
N LEU A 207 -3.12 -12.60 -8.19
CA LEU A 207 -1.94 -13.35 -7.78
C LEU A 207 -1.17 -13.87 -9.00
N ALA A 208 -1.88 -14.23 -10.07
CA ALA A 208 -1.25 -14.62 -11.33
C ALA A 208 -0.36 -13.50 -11.90
N ASN A 209 -0.86 -12.24 -11.90
CA ASN A 209 -0.10 -11.10 -12.38
C ASN A 209 1.11 -10.79 -11.45
N LEU A 210 0.94 -10.88 -10.13
CA LEU A 210 2.05 -10.72 -9.18
C LEU A 210 3.14 -11.76 -9.37
N LYS A 211 2.77 -13.04 -9.58
CA LYS A 211 3.73 -14.12 -9.88
C LYS A 211 4.49 -13.86 -11.18
N ALA A 212 3.79 -13.43 -12.23
CA ALA A 212 4.40 -13.11 -13.52
C ALA A 212 5.34 -11.89 -13.43
N MET A 213 4.92 -10.81 -12.77
CA MET A 213 5.77 -9.66 -12.48
C MET A 213 7.03 -10.06 -11.71
N TYR A 214 6.88 -10.90 -10.67
CA TYR A 214 8.02 -11.39 -9.90
C TYR A 214 8.98 -12.24 -10.75
N SER A 215 8.45 -13.03 -11.69
CA SER A 215 9.27 -13.80 -12.63
C SER A 215 10.10 -12.90 -13.55
N ILE A 216 9.51 -11.79 -14.04
CA ILE A 216 10.23 -10.77 -14.80
C ILE A 216 11.31 -10.13 -13.93
N ALA A 217 10.98 -9.68 -12.72
CA ALA A 217 11.95 -9.09 -11.80
C ALA A 217 13.13 -10.02 -11.53
N LYS A 218 12.85 -11.30 -11.28
CA LYS A 218 13.86 -12.33 -11.05
C LYS A 218 14.76 -12.58 -12.28
N LYS A 219 14.20 -12.57 -13.49
CA LYS A 219 14.94 -12.71 -14.75
C LYS A 219 16.04 -11.65 -14.86
N TYR A 220 15.77 -10.42 -14.43
CA TYR A 220 16.67 -9.28 -14.53
C TYR A 220 17.42 -8.94 -13.23
N ASP A 221 17.33 -9.77 -12.21
CA ASP A 221 17.94 -9.53 -10.88
C ASP A 221 17.54 -8.17 -10.28
N ILE A 222 16.24 -7.88 -10.32
CA ILE A 222 15.67 -6.64 -9.80
C ILE A 222 14.93 -6.93 -8.49
N PRO A 223 15.22 -6.21 -7.39
CA PRO A 223 14.47 -6.32 -6.14
C PRO A 223 13.00 -5.93 -6.30
N VAL A 224 12.10 -6.65 -5.62
CA VAL A 224 10.67 -6.33 -5.56
C VAL A 224 10.32 -5.84 -4.16
N VAL A 225 9.62 -4.72 -4.12
CA VAL A 225 9.02 -4.15 -2.92
C VAL A 225 7.51 -4.31 -3.01
N MET A 226 6.88 -4.81 -1.95
CA MET A 226 5.42 -4.88 -1.84
C MET A 226 4.94 -3.72 -0.98
N ASP A 227 4.24 -2.75 -1.58
CA ASP A 227 3.41 -1.83 -0.82
C ASP A 227 2.09 -2.53 -0.50
N SER A 228 2.03 -3.07 0.71
CA SER A 228 0.97 -3.98 1.15
C SER A 228 -0.05 -3.29 2.06
N ALA A 229 -0.29 -2.00 1.86
CA ALA A 229 -1.21 -1.20 2.69
C ALA A 229 -2.59 -1.85 2.84
N ARG A 230 -3.07 -2.50 1.76
CA ARG A 230 -4.37 -3.20 1.73
C ARG A 230 -4.24 -4.66 1.32
N PHE A 231 -3.26 -5.37 1.90
CA PHE A 231 -3.01 -6.77 1.56
C PHE A 231 -4.21 -7.68 1.84
N ALA A 232 -4.93 -7.43 2.93
CA ALA A 232 -6.07 -8.24 3.34
C ALA A 232 -7.22 -8.14 2.33
N GLU A 233 -7.54 -6.93 1.90
CA GLU A 233 -8.54 -6.67 0.86
C GLU A 233 -8.12 -7.28 -0.47
N ASN A 234 -6.85 -7.13 -0.84
CA ASN A 234 -6.33 -7.72 -2.09
C ASN A 234 -6.42 -9.26 -2.06
N ALA A 235 -6.05 -9.89 -0.95
CA ALA A 235 -6.16 -11.34 -0.78
C ALA A 235 -7.62 -11.81 -0.83
N TYR A 236 -8.54 -11.04 -0.25
CA TYR A 236 -9.98 -11.35 -0.33
C TYR A 236 -10.51 -11.28 -1.76
N PHE A 237 -10.10 -10.27 -2.54
CA PHE A 237 -10.47 -10.17 -3.95
C PHE A 237 -9.89 -11.33 -4.80
N ILE A 238 -8.66 -11.74 -4.52
CA ILE A 238 -8.06 -12.93 -5.15
C ILE A 238 -8.92 -14.16 -4.85
N LYS A 239 -9.23 -14.39 -3.57
CA LYS A 239 -10.12 -15.50 -3.17
C LYS A 239 -11.45 -15.48 -3.89
N GLN A 240 -12.06 -14.31 -4.07
CA GLN A 240 -13.37 -14.19 -4.72
C GLN A 240 -13.33 -14.34 -6.24
N ARG A 241 -12.24 -13.96 -6.90
CA ARG A 241 -12.20 -13.74 -8.35
C ARG A 241 -11.29 -14.70 -9.10
N GLU A 242 -10.31 -15.31 -8.41
CA GLU A 242 -9.46 -16.35 -8.99
C GLU A 242 -9.97 -17.73 -8.55
N ALA A 243 -10.41 -18.54 -9.51
CA ALA A 243 -11.06 -19.85 -9.24
C ALA A 243 -10.17 -20.79 -8.43
N GLU A 244 -8.84 -20.73 -8.63
CA GLU A 244 -7.83 -21.53 -7.94
C GLU A 244 -7.82 -21.30 -6.40
N TYR A 245 -8.22 -20.10 -5.93
CA TYR A 245 -8.15 -19.71 -4.52
C TYR A 245 -9.51 -19.63 -3.83
N LYS A 246 -10.57 -20.02 -4.51
CA LYS A 246 -11.95 -19.87 -4.00
C LYS A 246 -12.20 -20.60 -2.68
N ASP A 247 -11.52 -21.73 -2.47
CA ASP A 247 -11.70 -22.61 -1.31
C ASP A 247 -10.62 -22.41 -0.23
N TRP A 248 -9.80 -21.38 -0.36
CA TRP A 248 -8.72 -21.06 0.60
C TRP A 248 -9.25 -20.37 1.84
#